data_75a4a3673017bd121cc574598713776f
#
_entry.id   75a4a3673017bd121cc574598713776f
#
_cell.length_a   1.000
_cell.length_b   1.000
_cell.length_c   1.000
_cell.angle_alpha   90.00
_cell.angle_beta   90.00
_cell.angle_gamma   90.00
#
_symmetry.space_group_name_H-M   'P 1'
#
loop_
_entity.id
_entity.type
_entity.pdbx_description
1 polymer ?
#
loop_
_entity_poly.entity_id
_entity_poly.type
_entity_poly.pdbx_seq_one_letter_code
_entity_poly.pdbx_strand_id
1 'polypeptide(L)'
;MRSRVFRLRTLLTVAVALTVAQWSSTAHAQQQNQNQQNAPLVSGIEVDAQGVVRTKTVVDTAGMTARERLAAQRAASGRDAFAPSKLRKVSLTRLEKAIAQANGVLSDEMRYLAGLQRVRFVFFFPSTKDIVIAGPAEGWMDDGSGRIVGVQSGRPVIQLQDLVVALRAFPPGGEGAKVIGCSIDPTPEGLEALQQFLRSNPTTFQRGQEMAVAPRLVEGLKSSLGMQNVTVNGVSPKTHFAQVLVEADYRMKLIGIGLEQPPVRMTTFIDRVNPSQVARNALFRWFFVPDYHCVRMSEDGLAMELVGDGVKLVGEDEMVAEGGTRVVSGRSNLASQAFVTSFTQKYPILAERSPVYAELRNLIDLSVAAAFIQKQDYYGKAGWKMEIFGSEQAMPTEVYNAPRQVESTVATVWRGSRLMTPIAGGVRIEALMAIKPENILADDNSSVAKLHQDTALKLAPGQWWWD
;
A
#
# COMPACT_ATOMS: atom_id res chain seq x y z
N MET A 1 51.96 51.31 -28.61
CA MET A 1 51.40 50.14 -29.33
C MET A 1 51.76 48.82 -28.66
N ARG A 2 52.00 48.77 -27.32
CA ARG A 2 52.39 47.54 -26.58
C ARG A 2 51.39 47.09 -25.46
N SER A 3 50.32 47.82 -25.28
CA SER A 3 49.37 47.50 -24.18
C SER A 3 48.06 46.77 -24.56
N ARG A 4 47.80 46.59 -25.85
CA ARG A 4 46.56 45.88 -26.30
C ARG A 4 46.74 44.37 -26.53
N VAL A 5 47.97 43.86 -26.66
CA VAL A 5 48.24 42.43 -26.90
C VAL A 5 48.18 41.62 -25.60
N PHE A 6 48.45 42.26 -24.46
CA PHE A 6 48.47 41.58 -23.16
C PHE A 6 47.06 41.29 -22.58
N ARG A 7 46.04 42.10 -22.94
CA ARG A 7 44.65 41.91 -22.47
C ARG A 7 43.90 40.83 -23.26
N LEU A 8 44.35 40.49 -24.46
CA LEU A 8 43.69 39.48 -25.27
C LEU A 8 44.10 38.05 -24.91
N ARG A 9 45.33 37.88 -24.37
CA ARG A 9 45.80 36.54 -23.91
C ARG A 9 45.19 36.11 -22.57
N THR A 10 44.89 37.07 -21.68
CA THR A 10 44.25 36.78 -20.37
C THR A 10 42.75 36.44 -20.50
N LEU A 11 42.06 36.99 -21.50
CA LEU A 11 40.68 36.67 -21.80
C LEU A 11 40.50 35.29 -22.44
N LEU A 12 41.47 34.83 -23.22
CA LEU A 12 41.43 33.51 -23.86
C LEU A 12 41.68 32.37 -22.85
N THR A 13 42.55 32.58 -21.86
CA THR A 13 42.83 31.60 -20.80
C THR A 13 41.69 31.46 -19.81
N VAL A 14 40.94 32.50 -19.53
CA VAL A 14 39.73 32.42 -18.65
C VAL A 14 38.58 31.74 -19.39
N ALA A 15 38.41 31.96 -20.70
CA ALA A 15 37.37 31.29 -21.51
C ALA A 15 37.61 29.79 -21.65
N VAL A 16 38.86 29.32 -21.77
CA VAL A 16 39.19 27.89 -21.85
C VAL A 16 39.04 27.20 -20.48
N ALA A 17 39.36 27.87 -19.37
CA ALA A 17 39.17 27.35 -18.03
C ALA A 17 37.67 27.21 -17.65
N LEU A 18 36.81 28.11 -18.12
CA LEU A 18 35.36 28.06 -17.92
C LEU A 18 34.66 26.97 -18.75
N THR A 19 35.19 26.67 -19.96
CA THR A 19 34.64 25.59 -20.81
C THR A 19 35.02 24.20 -20.31
N VAL A 20 36.21 24.02 -19.72
CA VAL A 20 36.62 22.74 -19.12
C VAL A 20 35.86 22.46 -17.81
N ALA A 21 35.55 23.50 -17.03
CA ALA A 21 34.74 23.32 -15.80
C ALA A 21 33.27 22.97 -16.09
N GLN A 22 32.71 23.38 -17.22
CA GLN A 22 31.34 22.99 -17.62
C GLN A 22 31.25 21.56 -18.17
N TRP A 23 32.32 21.00 -18.72
CA TRP A 23 32.32 19.61 -19.19
C TRP A 23 32.47 18.58 -18.08
N SER A 24 33.12 18.94 -16.99
CA SER A 24 33.24 18.02 -15.84
C SER A 24 31.93 17.89 -15.03
N SER A 25 31.07 18.91 -15.05
CA SER A 25 29.76 18.82 -14.34
C SER A 25 28.69 18.00 -15.08
N THR A 26 28.78 17.92 -16.43
CA THR A 26 27.88 17.09 -17.24
C THR A 26 28.22 15.58 -17.16
N ALA A 27 29.50 15.24 -17.00
CA ALA A 27 29.94 13.85 -16.85
C ALA A 27 29.50 13.24 -15.53
N HIS A 28 29.48 14.01 -14.43
CA HIS A 28 29.01 13.54 -13.14
C HIS A 28 27.47 13.39 -13.07
N ALA A 29 26.72 14.24 -13.77
CA ALA A 29 25.27 14.12 -13.86
C ALA A 29 24.82 12.92 -14.70
N GLN A 30 25.56 12.56 -15.75
CA GLN A 30 25.26 11.38 -16.57
C GLN A 30 25.65 10.07 -15.87
N GLN A 31 26.71 10.05 -15.07
CA GLN A 31 27.11 8.87 -14.30
C GLN A 31 26.16 8.59 -13.12
N GLN A 32 25.60 9.64 -12.50
CA GLN A 32 24.57 9.49 -11.47
C GLN A 32 23.23 8.98 -12.05
N ASN A 33 22.85 9.40 -13.26
CA ASN A 33 21.64 8.90 -13.91
C ASN A 33 21.76 7.46 -14.42
N GLN A 34 22.94 6.99 -14.82
CA GLN A 34 23.13 5.60 -15.24
C GLN A 34 23.15 4.62 -14.05
N ASN A 35 23.65 5.04 -12.88
CA ASN A 35 23.59 4.21 -11.68
C ASN A 35 22.20 4.16 -11.05
N GLN A 36 21.31 5.12 -11.31
CA GLN A 36 19.90 5.06 -10.87
C GLN A 36 19.04 4.14 -11.73
N GLN A 37 19.41 3.85 -12.97
CA GLN A 37 18.65 2.97 -13.86
C GLN A 37 18.85 1.48 -13.57
N ASN A 38 19.86 1.10 -12.81
CA ASN A 38 20.17 -0.30 -12.47
C ASN A 38 20.03 -0.61 -10.97
N ALA A 39 19.46 0.29 -10.17
CA ALA A 39 19.16 -0.02 -8.78
C ALA A 39 18.03 -1.06 -8.73
N PRO A 40 18.16 -2.17 -7.96
CA PRO A 40 17.12 -3.14 -7.84
C PRO A 40 15.88 -2.47 -7.20
N LEU A 41 14.77 -2.50 -7.93
CA LEU A 41 13.49 -2.01 -7.42
C LEU A 41 12.86 -3.08 -6.54
N VAL A 42 12.41 -2.68 -5.36
CA VAL A 42 11.59 -3.58 -4.52
C VAL A 42 10.29 -3.85 -5.26
N SER A 43 10.07 -5.09 -5.67
CA SER A 43 8.89 -5.50 -6.45
C SER A 43 7.81 -6.15 -5.58
N GLY A 44 8.12 -6.45 -4.31
CA GLY A 44 7.18 -7.09 -3.41
C GLY A 44 7.87 -7.67 -2.18
N ILE A 45 7.13 -8.54 -1.51
CA ILE A 45 7.67 -9.40 -0.46
C ILE A 45 7.63 -10.86 -0.90
N GLU A 46 8.48 -11.67 -0.29
CA GLU A 46 8.47 -13.12 -0.33
C GLU A 46 8.31 -13.63 1.10
N VAL A 47 7.45 -14.63 1.28
CA VAL A 47 7.25 -15.30 2.57
C VAL A 47 7.67 -16.75 2.41
N ASP A 48 8.70 -17.16 3.12
CA ASP A 48 9.19 -18.53 3.07
C ASP A 48 8.26 -19.53 3.78
N ALA A 49 8.58 -20.81 3.70
CA ALA A 49 7.75 -21.87 4.31
C ALA A 49 7.67 -21.78 5.84
N GLN A 50 8.61 -21.11 6.49
CA GLN A 50 8.63 -20.83 7.92
C GLN A 50 7.80 -19.59 8.29
N GLY A 51 7.38 -18.81 7.29
CA GLY A 51 6.64 -17.57 7.47
C GLY A 51 7.53 -16.34 7.66
N VAL A 52 8.80 -16.41 7.30
CA VAL A 52 9.72 -15.25 7.37
C VAL A 52 9.53 -14.38 6.15
N VAL A 53 9.25 -13.09 6.40
CA VAL A 53 9.02 -12.07 5.36
C VAL A 53 10.37 -11.46 4.95
N ARG A 54 10.58 -11.36 3.64
CA ARG A 54 11.73 -10.67 3.02
C ARG A 54 11.28 -9.80 1.86
N THR A 55 12.06 -8.78 1.54
CA THR A 55 11.82 -7.99 0.31
C THR A 55 12.25 -8.78 -0.92
N LYS A 56 11.37 -8.80 -1.93
CA LYS A 56 11.68 -9.32 -3.27
C LYS A 56 12.12 -8.14 -4.14
N THR A 57 13.27 -8.28 -4.79
CA THR A 57 13.78 -7.27 -5.72
C THR A 57 13.79 -7.82 -7.13
N VAL A 58 13.33 -7.03 -8.10
CA VAL A 58 13.42 -7.34 -9.53
C VAL A 58 14.20 -6.23 -10.22
N VAL A 59 15.11 -6.61 -11.09
CA VAL A 59 15.82 -5.67 -11.95
C VAL A 59 15.10 -5.68 -13.29
N ASP A 60 14.41 -4.59 -13.64
CA ASP A 60 13.85 -4.41 -14.98
C ASP A 60 14.98 -4.07 -15.96
N THR A 61 15.65 -5.13 -16.46
CA THR A 61 16.71 -4.98 -17.44
C THR A 61 16.12 -4.54 -18.78
N ALA A 62 16.42 -3.33 -19.19
CA ALA A 62 16.12 -2.77 -20.52
C ALA A 62 14.63 -2.46 -20.81
N GLY A 63 13.82 -2.15 -19.79
CA GLY A 63 12.42 -1.75 -20.01
C GLY A 63 11.55 -2.87 -20.60
N MET A 64 11.84 -4.12 -20.25
CA MET A 64 11.07 -5.29 -20.72
C MET A 64 9.60 -5.18 -20.34
N THR A 65 9.30 -4.73 -19.11
CA THR A 65 7.93 -4.56 -18.64
C THR A 65 7.11 -3.60 -19.52
N ALA A 66 7.72 -2.50 -20.00
CA ALA A 66 7.04 -1.57 -20.91
C ALA A 66 6.78 -2.18 -22.28
N ARG A 67 7.69 -3.00 -22.79
CA ARG A 67 7.54 -3.72 -24.08
C ARG A 67 6.47 -4.81 -23.99
N GLU A 68 6.45 -5.54 -22.89
CA GLU A 68 5.44 -6.58 -22.61
C GLU A 68 4.06 -5.98 -22.49
N ARG A 69 3.89 -4.83 -21.80
CA ARG A 69 2.62 -4.09 -21.77
C ARG A 69 2.14 -3.71 -23.16
N LEU A 70 3.03 -3.17 -24.00
CA LEU A 70 2.67 -2.80 -25.36
C LEU A 70 2.28 -4.02 -26.21
N ALA A 71 2.96 -5.14 -26.04
CA ALA A 71 2.61 -6.38 -26.72
C ALA A 71 1.25 -6.93 -26.24
N ALA A 72 1.00 -6.94 -24.93
CA ALA A 72 -0.26 -7.35 -24.33
C ALA A 72 -1.43 -6.45 -24.79
N GLN A 73 -1.22 -5.13 -24.84
CA GLN A 73 -2.22 -4.19 -25.37
C GLN A 73 -2.58 -4.47 -26.84
N ARG A 74 -1.60 -4.80 -27.67
CA ARG A 74 -1.83 -5.17 -29.07
C ARG A 74 -2.56 -6.51 -29.21
N ALA A 75 -2.20 -7.50 -28.39
CA ALA A 75 -2.84 -8.83 -28.39
C ALA A 75 -4.27 -8.77 -27.84
N ALA A 76 -4.58 -7.78 -27.03
CA ALA A 76 -5.89 -7.58 -26.40
C ALA A 76 -6.90 -6.81 -27.28
N SER A 77 -6.45 -6.28 -28.42
CA SER A 77 -7.31 -5.54 -29.35
C SER A 77 -8.51 -6.40 -29.79
N GLY A 78 -9.74 -5.91 -29.54
CA GLY A 78 -10.98 -6.57 -29.91
C GLY A 78 -11.65 -7.39 -28.80
N ARG A 79 -11.13 -7.41 -27.57
CA ARG A 79 -11.83 -7.98 -26.41
C ARG A 79 -12.53 -6.87 -25.64
N ASP A 80 -13.84 -6.95 -25.46
CA ASP A 80 -14.64 -5.91 -24.78
C ASP A 80 -14.13 -5.60 -23.37
N ALA A 81 -13.79 -6.64 -22.59
CA ALA A 81 -13.25 -6.48 -21.23
C ALA A 81 -11.89 -5.74 -21.18
N PHE A 82 -11.15 -5.67 -22.29
CA PHE A 82 -9.87 -4.98 -22.38
C PHE A 82 -9.98 -3.51 -22.81
N ALA A 83 -11.17 -3.08 -23.26
CA ALA A 83 -11.42 -1.68 -23.56
C ALA A 83 -11.35 -0.85 -22.27
N PRO A 84 -10.69 0.34 -22.27
CA PRO A 84 -10.70 1.22 -21.11
C PRO A 84 -12.10 1.72 -20.80
N SER A 85 -12.47 1.71 -19.53
CA SER A 85 -13.73 2.25 -19.04
C SER A 85 -13.51 3.20 -17.87
N LYS A 86 -14.22 4.32 -17.86
CA LYS A 86 -14.23 5.23 -16.71
C LYS A 86 -15.10 4.71 -15.58
N LEU A 87 -16.10 3.88 -15.91
CA LEU A 87 -17.08 3.38 -14.96
C LEU A 87 -17.58 1.99 -15.38
N ARG A 88 -16.71 1.00 -15.28
CA ARG A 88 -17.11 -0.41 -15.40
C ARG A 88 -17.89 -0.82 -14.17
N LYS A 89 -18.97 -1.52 -14.41
CA LYS A 89 -19.92 -1.98 -13.40
C LYS A 89 -19.88 -3.49 -13.35
N VAL A 90 -19.85 -4.06 -12.15
CA VAL A 90 -19.82 -5.51 -11.88
C VAL A 90 -20.94 -5.84 -10.91
N SER A 91 -21.91 -6.64 -11.35
CA SER A 91 -22.96 -7.17 -10.48
C SER A 91 -22.46 -8.38 -9.72
N LEU A 92 -22.36 -8.28 -8.40
CA LEU A 92 -21.87 -9.35 -7.52
C LEU A 92 -22.82 -10.55 -7.51
N THR A 93 -24.13 -10.27 -7.49
CA THR A 93 -25.16 -11.31 -7.49
C THR A 93 -25.20 -12.11 -8.81
N ARG A 94 -24.94 -11.45 -9.94
CA ARG A 94 -24.86 -12.13 -11.25
C ARG A 94 -23.54 -12.83 -11.44
N LEU A 95 -22.43 -12.25 -10.96
CA LEU A 95 -21.11 -12.87 -11.01
C LEU A 95 -21.10 -14.20 -10.25
N GLU A 96 -21.67 -14.23 -9.04
CA GLU A 96 -21.80 -15.47 -8.28
C GLU A 96 -22.62 -16.53 -9.03
N LYS A 97 -23.74 -16.12 -9.65
CA LYS A 97 -24.54 -17.03 -10.49
C LYS A 97 -23.77 -17.54 -11.70
N ALA A 98 -23.00 -16.68 -12.37
CA ALA A 98 -22.17 -17.09 -13.51
C ALA A 98 -21.09 -18.11 -13.11
N ILE A 99 -20.47 -17.91 -11.94
CA ILE A 99 -19.50 -18.85 -11.37
C ILE A 99 -20.17 -20.19 -11.02
N ALA A 100 -21.39 -20.14 -10.45
CA ALA A 100 -22.18 -21.35 -10.19
C ALA A 100 -22.45 -22.14 -11.47
N GLN A 101 -22.87 -21.46 -12.53
CA GLN A 101 -23.15 -22.05 -13.84
C GLN A 101 -21.89 -22.62 -14.51
N ALA A 102 -20.72 -22.05 -14.24
CA ALA A 102 -19.43 -22.54 -14.69
C ALA A 102 -18.86 -23.66 -13.80
N ASN A 103 -19.66 -24.24 -12.87
CA ASN A 103 -19.24 -25.25 -11.91
C ASN A 103 -17.97 -24.85 -11.09
N GLY A 104 -17.84 -23.57 -10.76
CA GLY A 104 -16.71 -23.03 -10.01
C GLY A 104 -15.45 -22.79 -10.86
N VAL A 105 -15.48 -23.02 -12.16
CA VAL A 105 -14.35 -22.71 -13.05
C VAL A 105 -14.32 -21.19 -13.31
N LEU A 106 -13.24 -20.54 -12.85
CA LEU A 106 -13.07 -19.11 -13.03
C LEU A 106 -12.32 -18.80 -14.33
N SER A 107 -12.92 -17.97 -15.20
CA SER A 107 -12.19 -17.31 -16.28
C SER A 107 -11.30 -16.20 -15.72
N ASP A 108 -10.28 -15.77 -16.47
CA ASP A 108 -9.45 -14.62 -16.07
C ASP A 108 -10.26 -13.34 -15.95
N GLU A 109 -11.29 -13.18 -16.77
CA GLU A 109 -12.24 -12.06 -16.69
C GLU A 109 -12.96 -12.03 -15.33
N MET A 110 -13.38 -13.19 -14.81
CA MET A 110 -13.97 -13.32 -13.48
C MET A 110 -12.91 -13.10 -12.39
N ARG A 111 -11.71 -13.70 -12.51
CA ARG A 111 -10.62 -13.57 -11.54
C ARG A 111 -10.22 -12.11 -11.32
N TYR A 112 -10.24 -11.31 -12.39
CA TYR A 112 -9.79 -9.92 -12.38
C TYR A 112 -10.93 -8.91 -12.54
N LEU A 113 -12.17 -9.32 -12.23
CA LEU A 113 -13.37 -8.48 -12.22
C LEU A 113 -13.50 -7.60 -13.47
N ALA A 114 -13.30 -8.23 -14.65
CA ALA A 114 -13.29 -7.56 -15.95
C ALA A 114 -12.33 -6.34 -16.01
N GLY A 115 -11.21 -6.38 -15.30
CA GLY A 115 -10.20 -5.34 -15.31
C GLY A 115 -10.47 -4.14 -14.38
N LEU A 116 -11.38 -4.27 -13.43
CA LEU A 116 -11.69 -3.22 -12.44
C LEU A 116 -10.44 -2.87 -11.61
N GLN A 117 -10.03 -1.60 -11.62
CA GLN A 117 -8.81 -1.14 -10.94
C GLN A 117 -9.07 -0.55 -9.55
N ARG A 118 -10.28 -0.07 -9.30
CA ARG A 118 -10.70 0.51 -8.02
C ARG A 118 -12.22 0.44 -7.87
N VAL A 119 -12.73 0.16 -6.69
CA VAL A 119 -14.13 0.39 -6.36
C VAL A 119 -14.33 1.87 -6.03
N ARG A 120 -15.13 2.56 -6.83
CA ARG A 120 -15.51 3.96 -6.58
C ARG A 120 -16.96 4.07 -6.13
N PHE A 121 -17.82 3.16 -6.55
CA PHE A 121 -19.25 3.19 -6.26
C PHE A 121 -19.75 1.82 -5.87
N VAL A 122 -20.76 1.81 -5.00
CA VAL A 122 -21.60 0.64 -4.71
C VAL A 122 -23.04 1.05 -4.96
N PHE A 123 -23.76 0.25 -5.76
CA PHE A 123 -25.16 0.48 -6.07
C PHE A 123 -26.00 -0.74 -5.70
N PHE A 124 -27.21 -0.49 -5.26
CA PHE A 124 -28.24 -1.52 -5.11
C PHE A 124 -29.44 -1.20 -5.99
N PHE A 125 -29.86 -2.16 -6.80
CA PHE A 125 -31.00 -2.05 -7.69
C PHE A 125 -32.17 -2.92 -7.19
N PRO A 126 -33.17 -2.36 -6.51
CA PRO A 126 -34.26 -3.14 -5.90
C PRO A 126 -35.07 -3.95 -6.93
N SER A 127 -35.30 -3.41 -8.12
CA SER A 127 -36.09 -4.06 -9.17
C SER A 127 -35.50 -5.35 -9.71
N THR A 128 -34.17 -5.44 -9.80
CA THR A 128 -33.43 -6.60 -10.31
C THR A 128 -32.70 -7.38 -9.24
N LYS A 129 -32.66 -6.83 -8.01
CA LYS A 129 -31.94 -7.37 -6.85
C LYS A 129 -30.43 -7.50 -7.09
N ASP A 130 -29.89 -6.59 -7.90
CA ASP A 130 -28.46 -6.54 -8.19
C ASP A 130 -27.73 -5.68 -7.16
N ILE A 131 -26.62 -6.19 -6.63
CA ILE A 131 -25.62 -5.43 -5.87
C ILE A 131 -24.43 -5.23 -6.81
N VAL A 132 -24.09 -3.98 -7.06
CA VAL A 132 -23.12 -3.61 -8.10
C VAL A 132 -21.99 -2.80 -7.49
N ILE A 133 -20.75 -3.18 -7.80
CA ILE A 133 -19.57 -2.36 -7.59
C ILE A 133 -19.14 -1.74 -8.90
N ALA A 134 -18.64 -0.50 -8.88
CA ALA A 134 -18.27 0.19 -10.10
C ALA A 134 -17.03 1.08 -9.93
N GLY A 135 -16.28 1.26 -11.03
CA GLY A 135 -15.12 2.13 -11.07
C GLY A 135 -14.35 2.06 -12.39
N PRO A 136 -13.15 2.67 -12.44
CA PRO A 136 -12.30 2.63 -13.62
C PRO A 136 -11.80 1.21 -13.89
N ALA A 137 -11.71 0.85 -15.18
CA ALA A 137 -11.23 -0.46 -15.60
C ALA A 137 -10.48 -0.37 -16.93
N GLU A 138 -9.61 -1.33 -17.18
CA GLU A 138 -8.92 -1.55 -18.46
C GLU A 138 -8.47 -3.00 -18.61
N GLY A 139 -7.87 -3.35 -19.74
CA GLY A 139 -7.26 -4.65 -19.93
C GLY A 139 -6.11 -4.89 -18.94
N TRP A 140 -5.80 -6.12 -18.64
CA TRP A 140 -4.84 -6.54 -17.61
C TRP A 140 -3.77 -7.47 -18.14
N MET A 141 -2.66 -7.57 -17.41
CA MET A 141 -1.55 -8.48 -17.65
C MET A 141 -0.79 -8.76 -16.34
N ASP A 142 -0.02 -9.85 -16.30
CA ASP A 142 1.01 -10.07 -15.29
C ASP A 142 2.21 -9.15 -15.59
N ASP A 143 2.72 -8.46 -14.56
CA ASP A 143 3.88 -7.55 -14.69
C ASP A 143 5.23 -8.27 -14.54
N GLY A 144 5.22 -9.60 -14.44
CA GLY A 144 6.42 -10.42 -14.21
C GLY A 144 6.87 -10.47 -12.74
N SER A 145 6.30 -9.66 -11.86
CA SER A 145 6.50 -9.77 -10.41
C SER A 145 5.49 -10.69 -9.73
N GLY A 146 4.45 -11.07 -10.48
CA GLY A 146 3.28 -11.82 -10.02
C GLY A 146 2.09 -10.92 -9.69
N ARG A 147 2.16 -9.62 -10.02
CA ARG A 147 1.03 -8.70 -9.90
C ARG A 147 0.27 -8.56 -11.20
N ILE A 148 -1.04 -8.51 -11.08
CA ILE A 148 -1.91 -8.24 -12.21
C ILE A 148 -2.18 -6.74 -12.27
N VAL A 149 -1.73 -6.15 -13.38
CA VAL A 149 -1.78 -4.69 -13.57
C VAL A 149 -2.48 -4.33 -14.88
N GLY A 150 -3.01 -3.14 -14.94
CA GLY A 150 -3.59 -2.59 -16.16
C GLY A 150 -2.54 -2.38 -17.26
N VAL A 151 -2.90 -2.77 -18.49
CA VAL A 151 -1.96 -2.69 -19.64
C VAL A 151 -1.60 -1.25 -20.04
N GLN A 152 -2.45 -0.27 -19.74
CA GLN A 152 -2.19 1.14 -20.05
C GLN A 152 -1.58 1.89 -18.87
N SER A 153 -2.23 1.80 -17.72
CA SER A 153 -1.86 2.59 -16.53
C SER A 153 -0.76 1.94 -15.69
N GLY A 154 -0.62 0.60 -15.75
CA GLY A 154 0.22 -0.16 -14.83
C GLY A 154 -0.32 -0.18 -13.39
N ARG A 155 -1.54 0.28 -13.13
CA ARG A 155 -2.19 0.20 -11.82
C ARG A 155 -2.68 -1.21 -11.57
N PRO A 156 -2.62 -1.72 -10.33
CA PRO A 156 -3.16 -3.04 -10.01
C PRO A 156 -4.63 -3.16 -10.35
N VAL A 157 -5.02 -4.35 -10.77
CA VAL A 157 -6.41 -4.74 -10.99
C VAL A 157 -6.92 -5.45 -9.74
N ILE A 158 -8.16 -5.19 -9.35
CA ILE A 158 -8.80 -5.85 -8.21
C ILE A 158 -8.99 -7.33 -8.53
N GLN A 159 -8.54 -8.18 -7.61
CA GLN A 159 -8.70 -9.61 -7.73
C GLN A 159 -10.00 -10.08 -7.04
N LEU A 160 -10.71 -10.98 -7.68
CA LEU A 160 -11.93 -11.57 -7.10
C LEU A 160 -11.68 -12.20 -5.73
N GLN A 161 -10.52 -12.84 -5.53
CA GLN A 161 -10.17 -13.41 -4.23
C GLN A 161 -10.13 -12.38 -3.10
N ASP A 162 -9.64 -11.15 -3.35
CA ASP A 162 -9.61 -10.08 -2.35
C ASP A 162 -11.02 -9.54 -2.05
N LEU A 163 -11.86 -9.40 -3.08
CA LEU A 163 -13.26 -9.05 -2.91
C LEU A 163 -13.99 -10.09 -2.04
N VAL A 164 -13.79 -11.38 -2.32
CA VAL A 164 -14.41 -12.48 -1.56
C VAL A 164 -13.94 -12.46 -0.09
N VAL A 165 -12.65 -12.23 0.15
CA VAL A 165 -12.11 -12.09 1.52
C VAL A 165 -12.77 -10.92 2.24
N ALA A 166 -12.93 -9.75 1.58
CA ALA A 166 -13.61 -8.60 2.17
C ALA A 166 -15.11 -8.89 2.47
N LEU A 167 -15.83 -9.53 1.55
CA LEU A 167 -17.24 -9.89 1.74
C LEU A 167 -17.41 -10.92 2.87
N ARG A 168 -16.51 -11.89 3.01
CA ARG A 168 -16.51 -12.86 4.15
C ARG A 168 -16.25 -12.20 5.49
N ALA A 169 -15.51 -11.11 5.52
CA ALA A 169 -15.30 -10.34 6.74
C ALA A 169 -16.58 -9.58 7.19
N PHE A 170 -17.56 -9.39 6.27
CA PHE A 170 -18.85 -8.74 6.51
C PHE A 170 -20.01 -9.59 5.95
N PRO A 171 -20.26 -10.79 6.52
CA PRO A 171 -21.20 -11.75 5.95
C PRO A 171 -22.67 -11.36 6.14
N PRO A 172 -23.60 -11.90 5.33
CA PRO A 172 -25.01 -11.72 5.54
C PRO A 172 -25.47 -12.32 6.90
N GLY A 173 -26.19 -11.55 7.67
CA GLY A 173 -26.77 -11.98 8.97
C GLY A 173 -25.75 -12.26 10.08
N GLY A 174 -24.45 -12.03 9.85
CA GLY A 174 -23.39 -12.20 10.82
C GLY A 174 -22.89 -10.87 11.41
N GLU A 175 -22.01 -10.97 12.41
CA GLU A 175 -21.24 -9.79 12.85
C GLU A 175 -20.11 -9.51 11.86
N GLY A 176 -19.98 -8.24 11.45
CA GLY A 176 -18.85 -7.80 10.64
C GLY A 176 -17.55 -7.74 11.45
N ALA A 177 -16.42 -7.87 10.74
CA ALA A 177 -15.11 -7.73 11.36
C ALA A 177 -14.95 -6.34 12.00
N LYS A 178 -14.56 -6.30 13.28
CA LYS A 178 -14.29 -5.03 13.98
C LYS A 178 -13.06 -4.34 13.41
N VAL A 179 -12.01 -5.12 13.16
CA VAL A 179 -10.74 -4.65 12.60
C VAL A 179 -10.23 -5.70 11.63
N ILE A 180 -9.86 -5.26 10.42
CA ILE A 180 -9.03 -6.01 9.48
C ILE A 180 -7.67 -5.35 9.45
N GLY A 181 -6.58 -6.12 9.58
CA GLY A 181 -5.27 -5.50 9.55
C GLY A 181 -4.13 -6.45 9.83
N CYS A 182 -2.95 -5.85 9.91
CA CYS A 182 -1.73 -6.54 10.32
C CYS A 182 -0.91 -5.65 11.25
N SER A 183 0.01 -6.26 11.99
CA SER A 183 1.07 -5.52 12.68
C SER A 183 2.39 -6.27 12.62
N ILE A 184 3.49 -5.51 12.56
CA ILE A 184 4.85 -5.99 12.74
C ILE A 184 5.38 -5.34 14.01
N ASP A 185 5.57 -6.15 15.04
CA ASP A 185 5.95 -5.67 16.36
C ASP A 185 7.13 -6.47 16.93
N PRO A 186 8.09 -5.81 17.59
CA PRO A 186 9.13 -6.51 18.34
C PRO A 186 8.53 -7.30 19.49
N THR A 187 9.18 -8.40 19.86
CA THR A 187 8.77 -9.19 21.02
C THR A 187 9.15 -8.50 22.34
N PRO A 188 8.45 -8.78 23.45
CA PRO A 188 8.84 -8.25 24.76
C PRO A 188 10.29 -8.62 25.14
N GLU A 189 10.69 -9.85 24.86
CA GLU A 189 12.05 -10.36 25.11
C GLU A 189 13.10 -9.61 24.26
N GLY A 190 12.78 -9.36 22.97
CA GLY A 190 13.63 -8.55 22.07
C GLY A 190 13.76 -7.10 22.54
N LEU A 191 12.67 -6.50 23.01
CA LEU A 191 12.70 -5.14 23.58
C LEU A 191 13.53 -5.08 24.87
N GLU A 192 13.42 -6.07 25.74
CA GLU A 192 14.23 -6.14 26.97
C GLU A 192 15.70 -6.33 26.64
N ALA A 193 16.05 -7.27 25.76
CA ALA A 193 17.42 -7.50 25.31
C ALA A 193 18.02 -6.25 24.63
N LEU A 194 17.23 -5.53 23.83
CA LEU A 194 17.61 -4.25 23.25
C LEU A 194 17.94 -3.22 24.32
N GLN A 195 17.13 -3.09 25.37
CA GLN A 195 17.39 -2.17 26.47
C GLN A 195 18.67 -2.53 27.23
N GLN A 196 18.91 -3.82 27.50
CA GLN A 196 20.14 -4.31 28.13
C GLN A 196 21.36 -3.99 27.27
N PHE A 197 21.26 -4.23 25.95
CA PHE A 197 22.32 -3.87 25.00
C PHE A 197 22.62 -2.37 25.02
N LEU A 198 21.61 -1.51 24.99
CA LEU A 198 21.76 -0.04 25.04
C LEU A 198 22.33 0.47 26.36
N ARG A 199 22.09 -0.23 27.49
CA ARG A 199 22.70 0.10 28.79
C ARG A 199 24.19 -0.29 28.85
N SER A 200 24.54 -1.42 28.23
CA SER A 200 25.90 -1.98 28.26
C SER A 200 26.82 -1.38 27.19
N ASN A 201 26.27 -0.73 26.16
CA ASN A 201 27.04 -0.18 25.06
C ASN A 201 26.82 1.34 24.95
N PRO A 202 27.90 2.14 24.92
CA PRO A 202 27.77 3.57 24.73
C PRO A 202 27.20 3.88 23.33
N THR A 203 26.17 4.69 23.29
CA THR A 203 25.56 5.18 22.03
C THR A 203 26.13 6.53 21.57
N THR A 204 27.15 7.02 22.26
CA THR A 204 27.86 8.26 21.94
C THR A 204 29.29 7.95 21.54
N PHE A 205 29.73 8.47 20.40
CA PHE A 205 31.07 8.24 19.85
C PHE A 205 31.83 9.56 19.66
N GLN A 206 33.13 9.48 19.63
CA GLN A 206 33.97 10.62 19.24
C GLN A 206 33.82 10.81 17.71
N ARG A 207 33.83 12.07 17.30
CA ARG A 207 33.72 12.44 15.88
C ARG A 207 34.84 11.74 15.05
N GLY A 208 34.48 11.01 14.02
CA GLY A 208 35.37 10.25 13.16
C GLY A 208 35.46 8.75 13.44
N GLN A 209 34.88 8.24 14.54
CA GLN A 209 34.82 6.81 14.84
C GLN A 209 33.56 6.12 14.31
N GLU A 210 32.64 6.87 13.73
CA GLU A 210 31.32 6.42 13.30
C GLU A 210 31.38 5.23 12.35
N MET A 211 32.25 5.31 11.33
CA MET A 211 32.37 4.25 10.31
C MET A 211 32.93 2.94 10.85
N ALA A 212 33.77 2.99 11.88
CA ALA A 212 34.37 1.79 12.48
C ALA A 212 33.43 1.10 13.46
N VAL A 213 32.60 1.86 14.18
CA VAL A 213 31.78 1.35 15.30
C VAL A 213 30.33 1.06 14.85
N ALA A 214 29.82 1.79 13.86
CA ALA A 214 28.46 1.66 13.37
C ALA A 214 28.05 0.25 12.99
N PRO A 215 28.78 -0.49 12.16
CA PRO A 215 28.36 -1.83 11.73
C PRO A 215 28.18 -2.78 12.90
N ARG A 216 29.09 -2.73 13.87
CA ARG A 216 29.05 -3.58 15.07
C ARG A 216 27.85 -3.27 15.97
N LEU A 217 27.49 -2.00 16.09
CA LEU A 217 26.33 -1.61 16.88
C LEU A 217 25.02 -1.93 16.20
N VAL A 218 24.94 -1.72 14.88
CA VAL A 218 23.75 -2.11 14.10
C VAL A 218 23.51 -3.61 14.23
N GLU A 219 24.56 -4.40 14.10
CA GLU A 219 24.47 -5.86 14.25
C GLU A 219 24.07 -6.25 15.67
N GLY A 220 24.69 -5.64 16.68
CA GLY A 220 24.33 -5.87 18.09
C GLY A 220 22.88 -5.48 18.40
N LEU A 221 22.35 -4.40 17.81
CA LEU A 221 20.96 -4.00 17.96
C LEU A 221 20.00 -4.96 17.27
N LYS A 222 20.31 -5.37 16.02
CA LYS A 222 19.52 -6.37 15.29
C LYS A 222 19.48 -7.69 16.03
N SER A 223 20.64 -8.19 16.46
CA SER A 223 20.76 -9.44 17.19
C SER A 223 20.02 -9.39 18.53
N SER A 224 20.07 -8.25 19.24
CA SER A 224 19.36 -8.07 20.51
C SER A 224 17.86 -8.00 20.32
N LEU A 225 17.40 -7.26 19.30
CA LEU A 225 15.96 -7.14 19.01
C LEU A 225 15.39 -8.45 18.44
N GLY A 226 16.19 -9.23 17.73
CA GLY A 226 15.80 -10.50 17.12
C GLY A 226 14.76 -10.35 16.02
N MET A 227 13.93 -11.39 15.85
CA MET A 227 12.83 -11.38 14.90
C MET A 227 11.64 -10.60 15.48
N GLN A 228 10.96 -9.86 14.63
CA GLN A 228 9.69 -9.21 14.97
C GLN A 228 8.53 -10.13 14.58
N ASN A 229 7.48 -10.16 15.38
CA ASN A 229 6.29 -10.93 15.10
C ASN A 229 5.38 -10.20 14.11
N VAL A 230 4.86 -10.94 13.13
CA VAL A 230 3.82 -10.47 12.22
C VAL A 230 2.49 -11.09 12.66
N THR A 231 1.49 -10.25 12.91
CA THR A 231 0.12 -10.69 13.21
C THR A 231 -0.84 -10.18 12.14
N VAL A 232 -1.82 -11.01 11.77
CA VAL A 232 -2.91 -10.65 10.84
C VAL A 232 -4.22 -10.89 11.54
N ASN A 233 -5.13 -9.93 11.48
CA ASN A 233 -6.43 -9.96 12.15
C ASN A 233 -7.57 -9.70 11.16
N GLY A 234 -8.73 -10.30 11.41
CA GLY A 234 -9.96 -10.08 10.67
C GLY A 234 -10.07 -10.83 9.34
N VAL A 235 -8.93 -11.35 8.82
CA VAL A 235 -8.86 -12.19 7.62
C VAL A 235 -7.85 -13.30 7.81
N SER A 236 -7.90 -14.35 6.96
CA SER A 236 -6.91 -15.42 7.02
C SER A 236 -5.51 -14.92 6.61
N PRO A 237 -4.45 -15.24 7.38
CA PRO A 237 -3.09 -14.85 7.03
C PRO A 237 -2.53 -15.54 5.76
N LYS A 238 -3.25 -16.54 5.24
CA LYS A 238 -2.87 -17.29 4.04
C LYS A 238 -3.46 -16.74 2.75
N THR A 239 -4.00 -15.53 2.74
CA THR A 239 -4.64 -14.89 1.59
C THR A 239 -3.72 -13.85 0.93
N HIS A 240 -3.94 -13.58 -0.36
CA HIS A 240 -3.32 -12.44 -1.05
C HIS A 240 -3.58 -11.13 -0.30
N PHE A 241 -4.80 -10.95 0.19
CA PHE A 241 -5.19 -9.82 1.02
C PHE A 241 -4.20 -9.57 2.17
N ALA A 242 -3.86 -10.62 2.93
CA ALA A 242 -2.92 -10.52 4.05
C ALA A 242 -1.48 -10.20 3.57
N GLN A 243 -1.04 -10.75 2.43
CA GLN A 243 0.27 -10.45 1.85
C GLN A 243 0.40 -8.95 1.54
N VAL A 244 -0.62 -8.36 0.90
CA VAL A 244 -0.64 -6.92 0.57
C VAL A 244 -0.59 -6.05 1.82
N LEU A 245 -1.36 -6.39 2.88
CA LEU A 245 -1.32 -5.64 4.14
C LEU A 245 0.09 -5.62 4.73
N VAL A 246 0.72 -6.80 4.81
CA VAL A 246 2.06 -6.95 5.42
C VAL A 246 3.12 -6.28 4.55
N GLU A 247 3.05 -6.41 3.22
CA GLU A 247 3.99 -5.73 2.33
C GLU A 247 3.90 -4.21 2.45
N ALA A 248 2.70 -3.65 2.43
CA ALA A 248 2.50 -2.22 2.52
C ALA A 248 3.05 -1.66 3.84
N ASP A 249 2.77 -2.33 4.95
CA ASP A 249 3.29 -1.99 6.26
C ASP A 249 4.82 -2.08 6.31
N TYR A 250 5.39 -3.19 5.88
CA TYR A 250 6.83 -3.40 5.94
C TYR A 250 7.59 -2.37 5.09
N ARG A 251 7.17 -2.15 3.84
CA ARG A 251 7.81 -1.18 2.94
C ARG A 251 7.66 0.27 3.42
N MET A 252 6.53 0.63 3.99
CA MET A 252 6.33 1.95 4.60
C MET A 252 7.36 2.21 5.72
N LYS A 253 7.63 1.21 6.56
CA LYS A 253 8.65 1.30 7.60
C LYS A 253 10.05 1.46 7.02
N LEU A 254 10.39 0.66 5.99
CA LEU A 254 11.67 0.79 5.30
C LEU A 254 11.86 2.19 4.69
N ILE A 255 10.81 2.76 4.10
CA ILE A 255 10.82 4.15 3.59
C ILE A 255 11.04 5.14 4.74
N GLY A 256 10.31 4.99 5.83
CA GLY A 256 10.42 5.88 6.99
C GLY A 256 11.82 5.95 7.59
N ILE A 257 12.52 4.82 7.63
CA ILE A 257 13.89 4.70 8.14
C ILE A 257 14.98 4.82 7.07
N GLY A 258 14.61 5.11 5.81
CA GLY A 258 15.56 5.38 4.72
C GLY A 258 16.26 4.13 4.15
N LEU A 259 15.73 2.93 4.41
CA LEU A 259 16.23 1.67 3.83
C LEU A 259 15.57 1.33 2.48
N GLU A 260 14.44 1.94 2.17
CA GLU A 260 13.82 1.94 0.85
C GLU A 260 13.65 3.38 0.36
N GLN A 261 14.00 3.64 -0.90
CA GLN A 261 13.79 4.94 -1.51
C GLN A 261 12.31 5.09 -1.91
N PRO A 262 11.59 6.13 -1.44
CA PRO A 262 10.24 6.35 -1.89
C PRO A 262 10.21 6.71 -3.39
N PRO A 263 9.21 6.24 -4.16
CA PRO A 263 9.11 6.53 -5.59
C PRO A 263 8.74 7.99 -5.89
N VAL A 264 8.55 8.80 -4.85
CA VAL A 264 8.22 10.23 -4.90
C VAL A 264 8.99 10.98 -3.82
N ARG A 265 9.45 12.19 -4.14
CA ARG A 265 10.11 13.03 -3.14
C ARG A 265 9.16 13.37 -1.99
N MET A 266 9.51 12.94 -0.80
CA MET A 266 8.75 13.15 0.43
C MET A 266 9.68 13.33 1.63
N THR A 267 9.15 13.81 2.74
CA THR A 267 9.87 13.86 4.01
C THR A 267 9.79 12.51 4.69
N THR A 268 10.93 11.87 4.94
CA THR A 268 11.00 10.64 5.74
C THR A 268 11.24 10.96 7.21
N PHE A 269 11.02 9.98 8.09
CA PHE A 269 11.31 10.14 9.51
C PHE A 269 12.79 10.44 9.76
N ILE A 270 13.67 9.73 9.03
CA ILE A 270 15.12 9.89 9.17
C ILE A 270 15.63 11.27 8.76
N ASP A 271 14.91 11.97 7.86
CA ASP A 271 15.26 13.34 7.43
C ASP A 271 15.08 14.38 8.55
N ARG A 272 14.13 14.14 9.44
CA ARG A 272 13.68 15.10 10.44
C ARG A 272 14.04 14.75 11.88
N VAL A 273 14.32 13.48 12.15
CA VAL A 273 14.60 13.06 13.53
C VAL A 273 15.85 13.73 14.07
N ASN A 274 15.75 14.23 15.30
CA ASN A 274 16.89 14.67 16.08
C ASN A 274 17.20 13.59 17.15
N PRO A 275 18.28 12.82 16.98
CA PRO A 275 18.61 11.74 17.90
C PRO A 275 18.75 12.18 19.38
N SER A 276 19.10 13.45 19.62
CA SER A 276 19.23 13.97 20.97
C SER A 276 17.88 14.15 21.70
N GLN A 277 16.79 14.19 20.94
CA GLN A 277 15.42 14.36 21.45
C GLN A 277 14.66 13.05 21.54
N VAL A 278 15.24 11.94 21.07
CA VAL A 278 14.62 10.62 21.14
C VAL A 278 15.02 9.93 22.44
N ALA A 279 14.04 9.50 23.23
CA ALA A 279 14.30 8.72 24.44
C ALA A 279 14.90 7.35 24.07
N ARG A 280 15.78 6.83 24.91
CA ARG A 280 16.45 5.51 24.65
C ARG A 280 15.46 4.35 24.59
N ASN A 281 14.32 4.49 25.27
CA ASN A 281 13.24 3.51 25.32
C ASN A 281 12.04 3.89 24.44
N ALA A 282 12.19 4.83 23.50
CA ALA A 282 11.11 5.17 22.57
C ALA A 282 10.86 4.03 21.60
N LEU A 283 9.59 3.81 21.30
CA LEU A 283 9.12 2.90 20.26
C LEU A 283 8.13 3.69 19.39
N PHE A 284 8.49 3.92 18.14
CA PHE A 284 7.60 4.58 17.20
C PHE A 284 6.74 3.55 16.50
N ARG A 285 5.45 3.87 16.34
CA ARG A 285 4.49 3.00 15.66
C ARG A 285 3.75 3.81 14.60
N TRP A 286 3.72 3.28 13.38
CA TRP A 286 2.99 3.88 12.26
C TRP A 286 1.95 2.91 11.73
N PHE A 287 0.75 3.43 11.48
CA PHE A 287 -0.37 2.63 11.01
C PHE A 287 -1.02 3.26 9.79
N PHE A 288 -1.28 2.45 8.78
CA PHE A 288 -2.27 2.80 7.77
C PHE A 288 -3.67 2.62 8.35
N VAL A 289 -4.51 3.62 8.16
CA VAL A 289 -5.92 3.61 8.53
C VAL A 289 -6.76 4.16 7.38
N PRO A 290 -8.05 3.80 7.27
CA PRO A 290 -8.96 4.48 6.35
C PRO A 290 -9.02 5.98 6.64
N ASP A 291 -9.19 6.80 5.60
CA ASP A 291 -9.74 8.13 5.81
C ASP A 291 -11.23 7.97 6.07
N TYR A 292 -11.63 8.08 7.33
CA TYR A 292 -13.02 7.76 7.72
C TYR A 292 -14.09 8.66 7.10
N HIS A 293 -13.72 9.80 6.51
CA HIS A 293 -14.62 10.65 5.73
C HIS A 293 -14.56 10.33 4.22
N CYS A 294 -14.52 9.04 3.88
CA CYS A 294 -14.39 8.57 2.50
C CYS A 294 -15.71 8.08 1.87
N VAL A 295 -16.82 8.10 2.59
CA VAL A 295 -18.11 7.61 2.09
C VAL A 295 -19.07 8.77 1.87
N ARG A 296 -19.56 8.92 0.63
CA ARG A 296 -20.72 9.74 0.28
C ARG A 296 -21.88 8.83 -0.07
N MET A 297 -23.06 9.07 0.49
CA MET A 297 -24.23 8.21 0.32
C MET A 297 -25.41 9.01 -0.20
N SER A 298 -26.19 8.43 -1.15
CA SER A 298 -27.47 8.96 -1.57
C SER A 298 -28.50 8.94 -0.43
N GLU A 299 -29.47 9.88 -0.45
CA GLU A 299 -30.49 9.97 0.62
C GLU A 299 -31.33 8.71 0.79
N ASP A 300 -31.61 8.00 -0.33
CA ASP A 300 -32.34 6.74 -0.33
C ASP A 300 -31.52 5.53 0.15
N GLY A 301 -30.23 5.73 0.38
CA GLY A 301 -29.32 4.69 0.80
C GLY A 301 -29.11 3.58 -0.23
N LEU A 302 -29.40 3.82 -1.51
CA LEU A 302 -29.26 2.84 -2.60
C LEU A 302 -27.92 2.96 -3.34
N ALA A 303 -27.18 4.03 -3.09
CA ALA A 303 -25.90 4.29 -3.74
C ALA A 303 -24.87 4.89 -2.77
N MET A 304 -23.62 4.51 -2.96
CA MET A 304 -22.46 5.02 -2.23
C MET A 304 -21.33 5.35 -3.21
N GLU A 305 -20.62 6.44 -2.94
CA GLU A 305 -19.34 6.79 -3.57
C GLU A 305 -18.22 6.73 -2.53
N LEU A 306 -17.10 6.12 -2.91
CA LEU A 306 -15.83 6.21 -2.16
C LEU A 306 -15.04 7.43 -2.65
N VAL A 307 -14.94 8.45 -1.78
CA VAL A 307 -14.36 9.75 -2.08
C VAL A 307 -12.88 9.80 -1.69
N GLY A 308 -12.09 10.51 -2.44
CA GLY A 308 -10.67 10.73 -2.16
C GLY A 308 -9.80 9.48 -2.30
N ASP A 309 -8.68 9.47 -1.60
CA ASP A 309 -7.74 8.35 -1.63
C ASP A 309 -8.01 7.27 -0.58
N GLY A 310 -8.87 7.57 0.36
CA GLY A 310 -9.37 6.62 1.35
C GLY A 310 -8.36 6.12 2.38
N VAL A 311 -7.11 6.60 2.35
CA VAL A 311 -6.01 6.09 3.20
C VAL A 311 -5.25 7.22 3.87
N LYS A 312 -4.98 7.05 5.16
CA LYS A 312 -4.10 7.92 5.96
C LYS A 312 -3.01 7.09 6.64
N LEU A 313 -1.84 7.67 6.82
CA LEU A 313 -0.83 7.16 7.74
C LEU A 313 -0.90 7.97 9.04
N VAL A 314 -0.95 7.27 10.17
CA VAL A 314 -0.98 7.86 11.51
C VAL A 314 0.17 7.33 12.35
N GLY A 315 0.61 8.11 13.34
CA GLY A 315 1.68 7.73 14.26
C GLY A 315 1.16 7.62 15.70
N GLU A 316 1.60 6.58 16.39
CA GLU A 316 1.42 6.39 17.83
C GLU A 316 2.81 6.25 18.46
N ASP A 317 3.15 7.13 19.39
CA ASP A 317 4.44 7.07 20.07
C ASP A 317 4.30 6.34 21.40
N GLU A 318 5.08 5.30 21.59
CA GLU A 318 5.14 4.47 22.80
C GLU A 318 6.52 4.57 23.47
N MET A 319 6.60 4.11 24.70
CA MET A 319 7.84 3.86 25.45
C MET A 319 7.88 2.42 25.92
N VAL A 320 9.07 1.85 25.94
CA VAL A 320 9.29 0.53 26.50
C VAL A 320 9.61 0.68 27.98
N ALA A 321 8.76 0.14 28.83
CA ALA A 321 8.96 0.07 30.28
C ALA A 321 9.77 -1.17 30.66
N GLU A 322 10.01 -1.36 31.96
CA GLU A 322 10.74 -2.50 32.50
C GLU A 322 10.06 -3.83 32.12
N GLY A 323 10.86 -4.87 31.79
CA GLY A 323 10.35 -6.14 31.30
C GLY A 323 9.78 -6.11 29.89
N GLY A 324 10.14 -5.13 29.05
CA GLY A 324 9.71 -5.06 27.64
C GLY A 324 8.24 -4.63 27.44
N THR A 325 7.53 -4.22 28.50
CA THR A 325 6.14 -3.76 28.39
C THR A 325 6.05 -2.41 27.67
N ARG A 326 4.93 -2.18 26.95
CA ARG A 326 4.70 -0.96 26.15
C ARG A 326 3.72 -0.03 26.87
N VAL A 327 4.04 1.27 26.87
CA VAL A 327 3.22 2.32 27.47
C VAL A 327 3.11 3.48 26.50
N VAL A 328 1.92 4.01 26.28
CA VAL A 328 1.70 5.20 25.45
C VAL A 328 2.48 6.39 26.01
N SER A 329 3.27 7.06 25.17
CA SER A 329 4.16 8.15 25.62
C SER A 329 3.42 9.44 26.00
N GLY A 330 2.20 9.63 25.51
CA GLY A 330 1.42 10.87 25.66
C GLY A 330 2.05 12.10 24.98
N ARG A 331 3.17 11.90 24.26
CA ARG A 331 3.86 12.96 23.49
C ARG A 331 4.09 12.47 22.08
N SER A 332 3.78 13.29 21.08
CA SER A 332 4.07 12.95 19.69
C SER A 332 5.42 13.53 19.25
N ASN A 333 6.20 12.70 18.56
CA ASN A 333 7.47 13.12 17.99
C ASN A 333 7.27 13.91 16.69
N LEU A 334 7.85 15.09 16.59
CA LEU A 334 7.71 15.97 15.42
C LEU A 334 8.21 15.32 14.12
N ALA A 335 9.24 14.48 14.18
CA ALA A 335 9.74 13.78 12.99
C ALA A 335 8.76 12.67 12.54
N SER A 336 8.16 11.94 13.49
CA SER A 336 7.09 10.98 13.23
C SER A 336 5.89 11.67 12.58
N GLN A 337 5.43 12.78 13.14
CA GLN A 337 4.33 13.57 12.57
C GLN A 337 4.65 14.10 11.16
N ALA A 338 5.86 14.61 10.94
CA ALA A 338 6.27 15.11 9.63
C ALA A 338 6.28 14.00 8.58
N PHE A 339 6.72 12.78 8.94
CA PHE A 339 6.71 11.62 8.07
C PHE A 339 5.28 11.19 7.74
N VAL A 340 4.43 10.93 8.73
CA VAL A 340 3.06 10.44 8.48
C VAL A 340 2.23 11.46 7.70
N THR A 341 2.40 12.76 7.97
CA THR A 341 1.75 13.83 7.21
C THR A 341 2.24 13.85 5.76
N SER A 342 3.56 13.78 5.54
CA SER A 342 4.13 13.77 4.21
C SER A 342 3.71 12.54 3.42
N PHE A 343 3.67 11.36 4.05
CA PHE A 343 3.23 10.10 3.42
C PHE A 343 1.76 10.20 2.99
N THR A 344 0.88 10.65 3.89
CA THR A 344 -0.56 10.84 3.60
C THR A 344 -0.78 11.82 2.45
N GLN A 345 -0.12 12.98 2.46
CA GLN A 345 -0.23 13.97 1.38
C GLN A 345 0.29 13.46 0.02
N LYS A 346 1.27 12.56 0.04
CA LYS A 346 1.86 11.98 -1.19
C LYS A 346 1.21 10.67 -1.59
N TYR A 347 0.26 10.15 -0.80
CA TYR A 347 -0.36 8.85 -1.05
C TYR A 347 -0.93 8.70 -2.47
N PRO A 348 -1.61 9.70 -3.08
CA PRO A 348 -2.10 9.59 -4.45
C PRO A 348 -0.98 9.23 -5.44
N ILE A 349 0.15 9.92 -5.34
CA ILE A 349 1.29 9.69 -6.26
C ILE A 349 2.03 8.40 -5.89
N LEU A 350 2.11 8.06 -4.60
CA LEU A 350 2.67 6.79 -4.14
C LEU A 350 1.87 5.61 -4.72
N ALA A 351 0.54 5.66 -4.67
CA ALA A 351 -0.33 4.64 -5.24
C ALA A 351 -0.26 4.53 -6.77
N GLU A 352 0.13 5.61 -7.46
CA GLU A 352 0.37 5.58 -8.91
C GLU A 352 1.71 4.95 -9.28
N ARG A 353 2.73 5.08 -8.42
CA ARG A 353 4.10 4.68 -8.72
C ARG A 353 4.57 3.41 -8.03
N SER A 354 3.84 2.97 -7.01
CA SER A 354 4.14 1.75 -6.26
C SER A 354 2.86 0.92 -6.13
N PRO A 355 2.77 -0.20 -6.84
CA PRO A 355 1.54 -1.01 -6.91
C PRO A 355 0.98 -1.41 -5.55
N VAL A 356 1.82 -1.74 -4.57
CA VAL A 356 1.36 -2.17 -3.24
C VAL A 356 0.49 -1.12 -2.54
N TYR A 357 0.76 0.18 -2.72
CA TYR A 357 -0.08 1.22 -2.10
C TYR A 357 -1.41 1.39 -2.83
N ALA A 358 -1.46 1.14 -4.14
CA ALA A 358 -2.73 1.05 -4.87
C ALA A 358 -3.54 -0.19 -4.45
N GLU A 359 -2.87 -1.34 -4.27
CA GLU A 359 -3.50 -2.57 -3.74
C GLU A 359 -4.02 -2.33 -2.32
N LEU A 360 -3.22 -1.75 -1.41
CA LEU A 360 -3.69 -1.42 -0.05
C LEU A 360 -4.94 -0.54 -0.08
N ARG A 361 -4.96 0.50 -0.93
CA ARG A 361 -6.16 1.33 -1.11
C ARG A 361 -7.35 0.50 -1.57
N ASN A 362 -7.15 -0.39 -2.53
CA ASN A 362 -8.22 -1.27 -3.03
C ASN A 362 -8.75 -2.18 -1.91
N LEU A 363 -7.87 -2.72 -1.04
CA LEU A 363 -8.31 -3.55 0.10
C LEU A 363 -9.13 -2.75 1.12
N ILE A 364 -8.74 -1.50 1.38
CA ILE A 364 -9.50 -0.59 2.24
C ILE A 364 -10.85 -0.27 1.59
N ASP A 365 -10.87 0.09 0.31
CA ASP A 365 -12.09 0.38 -0.43
C ASP A 365 -13.03 -0.83 -0.45
N LEU A 366 -12.52 -2.05 -0.67
CA LEU A 366 -13.29 -3.31 -0.63
C LEU A 366 -13.86 -3.58 0.76
N SER A 367 -13.07 -3.35 1.82
CA SER A 367 -13.53 -3.53 3.21
C SER A 367 -14.66 -2.57 3.56
N VAL A 368 -14.54 -1.30 3.17
CA VAL A 368 -15.59 -0.29 3.40
C VAL A 368 -16.83 -0.60 2.57
N ALA A 369 -16.67 -1.01 1.30
CA ALA A 369 -17.79 -1.42 0.43
C ALA A 369 -18.53 -2.64 1.01
N ALA A 370 -17.82 -3.66 1.47
CA ALA A 370 -18.42 -4.85 2.06
C ALA A 370 -19.18 -4.51 3.38
N ALA A 371 -18.57 -3.68 4.24
CA ALA A 371 -19.20 -3.19 5.46
C ALA A 371 -20.48 -2.37 5.15
N PHE A 372 -20.44 -1.54 4.10
CA PHE A 372 -21.59 -0.76 3.65
C PHE A 372 -22.73 -1.67 3.15
N ILE A 373 -22.42 -2.65 2.28
CA ILE A 373 -23.38 -3.64 1.77
C ILE A 373 -24.08 -4.36 2.93
N GLN A 374 -23.31 -4.79 3.95
CA GLN A 374 -23.85 -5.42 5.14
C GLN A 374 -24.71 -4.45 5.95
N LYS A 375 -24.24 -3.25 6.23
CA LYS A 375 -24.92 -2.25 7.07
C LYS A 375 -26.24 -1.78 6.48
N GLN A 376 -26.32 -1.66 5.13
CA GLN A 376 -27.54 -1.28 4.41
C GLN A 376 -28.47 -2.45 4.16
N ASP A 377 -28.12 -3.64 4.65
CA ASP A 377 -28.84 -4.89 4.42
C ASP A 377 -29.14 -5.18 2.95
N TYR A 378 -28.16 -4.93 2.08
CA TYR A 378 -28.32 -5.26 0.67
C TYR A 378 -28.40 -6.76 0.45
N TYR A 379 -27.78 -7.56 1.31
CA TYR A 379 -27.95 -9.02 1.31
C TYR A 379 -29.40 -9.45 1.48
N GLY A 380 -30.06 -8.97 2.51
CA GLY A 380 -31.48 -9.29 2.77
C GLY A 380 -32.40 -8.73 1.68
N LYS A 381 -32.21 -7.47 1.28
CA LYS A 381 -32.97 -6.81 0.21
C LYS A 381 -32.84 -7.51 -1.13
N ALA A 382 -31.65 -8.04 -1.47
CA ALA A 382 -31.42 -8.82 -2.68
C ALA A 382 -31.86 -10.29 -2.54
N GLY A 383 -32.04 -10.79 -1.32
CA GLY A 383 -32.15 -12.21 -1.04
C GLY A 383 -30.89 -12.99 -1.36
N TRP A 384 -29.72 -12.33 -1.27
CA TRP A 384 -28.43 -12.90 -1.63
C TRP A 384 -27.72 -13.47 -0.40
N LYS A 385 -27.55 -14.80 -0.38
CA LYS A 385 -26.98 -15.53 0.75
C LYS A 385 -25.46 -15.75 0.64
N MET A 386 -24.85 -15.34 -0.48
CA MET A 386 -23.43 -15.59 -0.76
C MET A 386 -23.06 -17.10 -0.67
N GLU A 387 -23.87 -17.97 -1.28
CA GLU A 387 -23.69 -19.44 -1.15
C GLU A 387 -22.33 -19.92 -1.67
N ILE A 388 -21.77 -19.23 -2.68
CA ILE A 388 -20.45 -19.51 -3.22
C ILE A 388 -19.40 -18.60 -2.59
N PHE A 389 -19.59 -17.29 -2.66
CA PHE A 389 -18.62 -16.33 -2.13
C PHE A 389 -18.41 -16.48 -0.61
N GLY A 390 -19.44 -16.81 0.14
CA GLY A 390 -19.39 -17.04 1.59
C GLY A 390 -18.72 -18.35 2.01
N SER A 391 -18.56 -19.31 1.10
CA SER A 391 -18.03 -20.63 1.39
C SER A 391 -16.60 -20.81 0.88
N GLU A 392 -15.65 -21.09 1.78
CA GLU A 392 -14.26 -21.43 1.39
C GLU A 392 -14.18 -22.74 0.59
N GLN A 393 -15.12 -23.66 0.84
CA GLN A 393 -15.18 -24.92 0.10
C GLN A 393 -15.71 -24.72 -1.32
N ALA A 394 -16.72 -23.88 -1.51
CA ALA A 394 -17.32 -23.62 -2.82
C ALA A 394 -16.44 -22.70 -3.68
N MET A 395 -15.76 -21.78 -3.05
CA MET A 395 -14.84 -20.85 -3.69
C MET A 395 -13.56 -20.69 -2.87
N PRO A 396 -12.60 -21.63 -3.01
CA PRO A 396 -11.30 -21.49 -2.36
C PRO A 396 -10.54 -20.30 -2.94
N THR A 397 -9.90 -19.53 -2.06
CA THR A 397 -8.92 -18.53 -2.47
C THR A 397 -7.55 -19.17 -2.66
N GLU A 398 -6.67 -18.53 -3.42
CA GLU A 398 -5.27 -18.97 -3.50
C GLU A 398 -4.64 -18.95 -2.11
N VAL A 399 -3.81 -19.98 -1.84
CA VAL A 399 -3.18 -20.17 -0.53
C VAL A 399 -1.73 -19.72 -0.59
N TYR A 400 -1.41 -18.74 0.22
CA TYR A 400 -0.06 -18.19 0.40
C TYR A 400 0.57 -18.69 1.71
N ASN A 401 1.90 -18.62 1.80
CA ASN A 401 2.57 -18.82 3.08
C ASN A 401 2.17 -17.69 4.05
N ALA A 402 1.72 -18.08 5.24
CA ALA A 402 1.30 -17.10 6.24
C ALA A 402 2.53 -16.31 6.77
N PRO A 403 2.57 -14.97 6.69
CA PRO A 403 3.64 -14.18 7.27
C PRO A 403 3.55 -14.28 8.81
N ARG A 404 4.65 -14.61 9.46
CA ARG A 404 4.73 -14.81 10.91
C ARG A 404 5.82 -13.96 11.56
N GLN A 405 6.93 -13.77 10.86
CA GLN A 405 8.08 -13.07 11.39
C GLN A 405 8.80 -12.28 10.29
N VAL A 406 9.53 -11.25 10.70
CA VAL A 406 10.42 -10.48 9.84
C VAL A 406 11.67 -10.12 10.63
N GLU A 407 12.82 -10.08 9.96
CA GLU A 407 14.06 -9.60 10.57
C GLU A 407 13.93 -8.15 11.01
N SER A 408 14.41 -7.85 12.20
CA SER A 408 14.45 -6.47 12.68
C SER A 408 15.35 -5.62 11.81
N THR A 409 14.80 -4.52 11.30
CA THR A 409 15.56 -3.52 10.55
C THR A 409 15.89 -2.35 11.44
N VAL A 410 17.16 -1.97 11.47
CA VAL A 410 17.66 -0.85 12.26
C VAL A 410 18.33 0.13 11.32
N ALA A 411 17.82 1.36 11.28
CA ALA A 411 18.49 2.44 10.59
C ALA A 411 19.35 3.25 11.55
N THR A 412 20.52 3.65 11.11
CA THR A 412 21.45 4.49 11.87
C THR A 412 21.44 5.91 11.34
N VAL A 413 21.19 6.88 12.20
CA VAL A 413 21.34 8.31 11.87
C VAL A 413 22.52 8.87 12.64
N TRP A 414 23.48 9.37 11.89
CA TRP A 414 24.68 9.99 12.41
C TRP A 414 24.56 11.53 12.43
N ARG A 415 23.63 12.05 13.20
CA ARG A 415 23.58 13.49 13.52
C ARG A 415 23.97 13.67 14.97
N GLY A 416 25.26 13.84 15.24
CA GLY A 416 25.75 14.11 16.60
C GLY A 416 25.86 12.89 17.51
N SER A 417 26.23 11.71 16.98
CA SER A 417 26.66 10.52 17.73
C SER A 417 25.57 9.71 18.46
N ARG A 418 24.35 9.59 17.92
CA ARG A 418 23.31 8.76 18.55
C ARG A 418 22.62 7.82 17.58
N LEU A 419 22.30 6.64 18.08
CA LEU A 419 21.65 5.55 17.40
C LEU A 419 20.13 5.57 17.63
N MET A 420 19.37 5.04 16.67
CA MET A 420 17.91 5.13 16.66
C MET A 420 17.18 3.86 17.09
N THR A 421 15.92 4.03 17.46
CA THR A 421 14.99 3.05 18.01
C THR A 421 14.30 2.21 16.94
N PRO A 422 13.80 1.02 17.29
CA PRO A 422 12.98 0.20 16.38
C PRO A 422 11.66 0.88 16.04
N ILE A 423 11.14 0.55 14.84
CA ILE A 423 9.84 1.01 14.36
C ILE A 423 8.90 -0.19 14.32
N ALA A 424 7.72 -0.01 14.90
CA ALA A 424 6.61 -0.95 14.88
C ALA A 424 5.41 -0.36 14.13
N GLY A 425 4.26 -1.04 14.13
CA GLY A 425 3.01 -0.56 13.54
C GLY A 425 2.39 -1.56 12.58
N GLY A 426 1.53 -1.08 11.66
CA GLY A 426 0.77 -1.98 10.82
C GLY A 426 -0.25 -1.33 9.90
N VAL A 427 -1.30 -2.08 9.62
CA VAL A 427 -2.52 -1.63 8.95
C VAL A 427 -3.70 -1.89 9.88
N ARG A 428 -4.59 -0.91 10.06
CA ARG A 428 -5.78 -1.01 10.90
C ARG A 428 -6.99 -0.49 10.13
N ILE A 429 -7.79 -1.39 9.58
CA ILE A 429 -9.00 -1.08 8.83
C ILE A 429 -10.21 -1.32 9.73
N GLU A 430 -10.79 -0.25 10.26
CA GLU A 430 -12.04 -0.26 11.02
C GLU A 430 -13.16 0.21 10.08
N ALA A 431 -13.52 -0.61 9.09
CA ALA A 431 -14.43 -0.25 8.01
C ALA A 431 -15.80 0.27 8.53
N LEU A 432 -16.29 -0.28 9.64
CA LEU A 432 -17.53 0.17 10.29
C LEU A 432 -17.46 1.62 10.78
N MET A 433 -16.26 2.15 11.04
CA MET A 433 -16.09 3.57 11.41
C MET A 433 -16.36 4.51 10.23
N ALA A 434 -15.96 4.11 9.00
CA ALA A 434 -16.17 4.92 7.80
C ALA A 434 -17.66 5.07 7.45
N ILE A 435 -18.50 4.15 7.89
CA ILE A 435 -19.95 4.13 7.61
C ILE A 435 -20.80 4.52 8.82
N LYS A 436 -20.19 5.11 9.86
CA LYS A 436 -20.96 5.76 10.94
C LYS A 436 -21.62 7.03 10.43
N PRO A 437 -22.85 7.36 10.90
CA PRO A 437 -23.57 8.55 10.41
C PRO A 437 -22.74 9.84 10.46
N GLU A 438 -21.94 10.03 11.50
CA GLU A 438 -21.10 11.22 11.69
C GLU A 438 -19.94 11.33 10.68
N ASN A 439 -19.58 10.23 10.01
CA ASN A 439 -18.48 10.16 9.03
C ASN A 439 -18.98 10.15 7.57
N ILE A 440 -20.28 9.91 7.36
CA ILE A 440 -20.86 9.88 6.02
C ILE A 440 -21.03 11.30 5.48
N LEU A 441 -20.51 11.52 4.29
CA LEU A 441 -20.68 12.77 3.56
C LEU A 441 -22.05 12.79 2.87
N ALA A 442 -22.76 13.92 2.95
CA ALA A 442 -24.01 14.11 2.25
C ALA A 442 -23.81 14.21 0.73
N ASP A 443 -24.80 13.77 -0.04
CA ASP A 443 -24.86 13.91 -1.50
C ASP A 443 -25.61 15.21 -1.89
N ASP A 444 -25.08 16.38 -1.42
CA ASP A 444 -25.72 17.69 -1.52
C ASP A 444 -26.17 18.08 -2.94
N ASN A 445 -25.44 17.58 -3.96
CA ASN A 445 -25.76 17.83 -5.37
C ASN A 445 -26.52 16.68 -6.01
N SER A 446 -26.92 15.67 -5.24
CA SER A 446 -27.54 14.43 -5.72
C SER A 446 -26.74 13.76 -6.85
N SER A 447 -25.44 13.91 -6.86
CA SER A 447 -24.56 13.38 -7.91
C SER A 447 -24.49 11.86 -7.90
N VAL A 448 -24.45 11.27 -6.72
CA VAL A 448 -24.42 9.81 -6.53
C VAL A 448 -25.79 9.21 -6.85
N ALA A 449 -26.88 9.85 -6.40
CA ALA A 449 -28.24 9.44 -6.72
C ALA A 449 -28.53 9.50 -8.21
N LYS A 450 -28.14 10.58 -8.90
CA LYS A 450 -28.30 10.71 -10.36
C LYS A 450 -27.51 9.65 -11.11
N LEU A 451 -26.24 9.43 -10.74
CA LEU A 451 -25.41 8.40 -11.36
C LEU A 451 -26.04 7.01 -11.21
N HIS A 452 -26.63 6.70 -10.05
CA HIS A 452 -27.37 5.45 -9.82
C HIS A 452 -28.59 5.35 -10.74
N GLN A 453 -29.40 6.39 -10.84
CA GLN A 453 -30.58 6.44 -11.70
C GLN A 453 -30.26 6.33 -13.20
N ASP A 454 -29.18 7.00 -13.64
CA ASP A 454 -28.68 6.97 -15.01
C ASP A 454 -28.04 5.63 -15.40
N THR A 455 -27.67 4.81 -14.37
CA THR A 455 -27.09 3.49 -14.61
C THR A 455 -28.16 2.50 -15.02
N ALA A 456 -28.29 2.28 -16.34
CA ALA A 456 -29.27 1.35 -16.89
C ALA A 456 -28.80 -0.11 -16.69
N LEU A 457 -29.66 -0.95 -16.09
CA LEU A 457 -29.46 -2.40 -15.97
C LEU A 457 -30.10 -3.12 -17.17
N LYS A 458 -29.52 -2.95 -18.36
CA LYS A 458 -29.94 -3.69 -19.57
C LYS A 458 -28.86 -4.76 -19.86
N LEU A 459 -28.86 -5.83 -19.08
CA LEU A 459 -27.92 -6.91 -19.25
C LEU A 459 -28.52 -8.12 -19.95
N ALA A 460 -27.75 -8.69 -20.86
CA ALA A 460 -28.09 -9.98 -21.47
C ALA A 460 -28.09 -11.11 -20.43
N PRO A 461 -28.79 -12.22 -20.67
CA PRO A 461 -28.70 -13.40 -19.84
C PRO A 461 -27.24 -13.88 -19.73
N GLY A 462 -26.75 -14.13 -18.49
CA GLY A 462 -25.36 -14.53 -18.20
C GLY A 462 -24.35 -13.40 -18.16
N GLN A 463 -24.69 -12.19 -18.56
CA GLN A 463 -23.83 -11.01 -18.44
C GLN A 463 -23.83 -10.51 -16.99
N TRP A 464 -22.63 -10.27 -16.43
CA TRP A 464 -22.44 -9.84 -15.05
C TRP A 464 -21.65 -8.53 -14.92
N TRP A 465 -21.11 -8.00 -16.02
CA TRP A 465 -20.47 -6.68 -16.07
C TRP A 465 -20.87 -5.90 -17.32
N TRP A 466 -20.72 -4.58 -17.29
CA TRP A 466 -20.96 -3.65 -18.41
C TRP A 466 -20.29 -2.29 -18.18
N ASP A 467 -20.20 -1.49 -19.21
CA ASP A 467 -19.67 -0.13 -19.21
C ASP A 467 -20.76 0.94 -19.23
#